data_321a464b4c58f4c263e246440b1cb1a5
#
_entry.id   321a464b4c58f4c263e246440b1cb1a5
#
_cell.length_a   1.000
_cell.length_b   1.000
_cell.length_c   1.000
_cell.angle_alpha   90.00
_cell.angle_beta   90.00
_cell.angle_gamma   90.00
#
_symmetry.space_group_name_H-M   'P 1'
#
loop_
_entity.id
_entity.type
_entity.pdbx_description
1 polymer ?
#
loop_
_entity_poly.entity_id
_entity_poly.type
_entity_poly.pdbx_seq_one_letter_code
_entity_poly.pdbx_strand_id
1 'polypeptide(L)'
;ASDVYKRQELIKMVRSYQPDVIIDNRLEGAGDNHGSITTDEPLIYSGDFASPEQIIPPNGVCDNKGEPIPWELCATMNNHWGYCNFDHQYKTPQMLVRKLVECVSKGGNMILNVGPDARGNIPEESVQIFTEVGKWMEKNGESIYACGISKFEKPEWGRYTQKGNTIYAHVYETPLGALPLYGIGPDKFCLLYTSDAADDMQCV
;
A
#
# COMPACT_ATOMS: atom_id res chain seq x y z
N ALA A 1 -19.09 7.80 26.87
CA ALA A 1 -19.56 6.42 27.17
C ALA A 1 -20.53 5.91 26.10
N SER A 2 -21.55 6.71 25.70
CA SER A 2 -22.55 6.26 24.70
C SER A 2 -21.94 5.88 23.35
N ASP A 3 -20.90 6.55 22.92
CA ASP A 3 -20.27 6.30 21.61
C ASP A 3 -19.42 5.02 21.60
N VAL A 4 -18.79 4.68 22.71
CA VAL A 4 -18.03 3.44 22.86
C VAL A 4 -18.95 2.22 22.75
N TYR A 5 -20.11 2.23 23.43
CA TYR A 5 -21.07 1.15 23.32
C TYR A 5 -21.61 0.99 21.89
N LYS A 6 -21.90 2.09 21.20
CA LYS A 6 -22.36 2.05 19.81
C LYS A 6 -21.31 1.43 18.88
N ARG A 7 -20.02 1.72 19.07
CA ARG A 7 -18.92 1.13 18.28
C ARG A 7 -18.83 -0.38 18.49
N GLN A 8 -18.93 -0.82 19.74
CA GLN A 8 -18.93 -2.26 20.07
C GLN A 8 -20.15 -2.98 19.48
N GLU A 9 -21.34 -2.39 19.57
CA GLU A 9 -22.55 -2.96 18.98
C GLU A 9 -22.46 -3.03 17.46
N LEU A 10 -21.89 -1.99 16.81
CA LEU A 10 -21.69 -1.97 15.36
C LEU A 10 -20.77 -3.11 14.92
N ILE A 11 -19.63 -3.33 15.56
CA ILE A 11 -18.72 -4.43 15.26
C ILE A 11 -19.42 -5.79 15.44
N LYS A 12 -20.13 -5.98 16.54
CA LYS A 12 -20.87 -7.21 16.79
C LYS A 12 -21.92 -7.46 15.71
N MET A 13 -22.64 -6.42 15.31
CA MET A 13 -23.63 -6.51 14.24
C MET A 13 -22.99 -6.88 12.91
N VAL A 14 -21.92 -6.21 12.50
CA VAL A 14 -21.21 -6.49 11.25
C VAL A 14 -20.72 -7.94 11.23
N ARG A 15 -20.03 -8.38 12.28
CA ARG A 15 -19.51 -9.76 12.38
C ARG A 15 -20.61 -10.82 12.53
N SER A 16 -21.82 -10.45 12.99
CA SER A 16 -22.95 -11.37 13.00
C SER A 16 -23.47 -11.70 11.60
N TYR A 17 -23.32 -10.76 10.64
CA TYR A 17 -23.67 -10.98 9.24
C TYR A 17 -22.52 -11.55 8.42
N GLN A 18 -21.30 -11.16 8.72
CA GLN A 18 -20.09 -11.58 8.04
C GLN A 18 -18.98 -11.90 9.07
N PRO A 19 -18.94 -13.14 9.59
CA PRO A 19 -18.02 -13.51 10.69
C PRO A 19 -16.54 -13.30 10.36
N ASP A 20 -16.15 -13.49 9.10
CA ASP A 20 -14.76 -13.43 8.64
C ASP A 20 -14.38 -12.07 8.00
N VAL A 21 -15.26 -11.05 8.15
CA VAL A 21 -14.96 -9.72 7.58
C VAL A 21 -13.80 -9.09 8.34
N ILE A 22 -12.87 -8.50 7.59
CA ILE A 22 -11.81 -7.64 8.16
C ILE A 22 -12.32 -6.20 8.25
N ILE A 23 -12.01 -5.55 9.36
CA ILE A 23 -12.50 -4.20 9.70
C ILE A 23 -11.27 -3.33 9.99
N ASP A 24 -11.25 -2.12 9.46
CA ASP A 24 -10.20 -1.15 9.75
C ASP A 24 -10.32 -0.56 11.16
N ASN A 25 -9.29 0.19 11.58
CA ASN A 25 -9.24 0.81 12.91
C ASN A 25 -10.04 2.13 13.03
N ARG A 26 -10.79 2.52 12.00
CA ARG A 26 -11.46 3.84 11.94
C ARG A 26 -12.58 4.02 12.98
N LEU A 27 -13.11 2.93 13.52
CA LEU A 27 -14.09 3.01 14.61
C LEU A 27 -13.48 3.45 15.94
N GLU A 28 -12.18 3.31 16.15
CA GLU A 28 -11.51 3.77 17.36
C GLU A 28 -11.18 5.25 17.31
N GLY A 29 -10.87 5.77 16.15
CA GLY A 29 -10.52 7.15 15.93
C GLY A 29 -9.73 7.30 14.66
N ALA A 30 -9.73 8.50 14.11
CA ALA A 30 -8.96 8.87 12.94
C ALA A 30 -7.72 9.67 13.35
N GLY A 31 -6.72 9.68 12.50
CA GLY A 31 -5.52 10.50 12.64
C GLY A 31 -4.24 9.69 12.62
N ASP A 32 -3.13 10.36 12.89
CA ASP A 32 -1.78 9.78 12.83
C ASP A 32 -1.52 8.73 13.92
N ASN A 33 -2.40 8.65 14.91
CA ASN A 33 -2.37 7.62 15.94
C ASN A 33 -3.21 6.42 15.48
N HIS A 34 -2.57 5.29 15.28
CA HIS A 34 -3.23 4.06 14.84
C HIS A 34 -4.16 3.41 15.89
N GLY A 35 -4.31 4.02 17.05
CA GLY A 35 -5.19 3.55 18.11
C GLY A 35 -4.64 2.34 18.87
N SER A 36 -5.53 1.64 19.58
CA SER A 36 -5.14 0.53 20.45
C SER A 36 -4.69 -0.72 19.70
N ILE A 37 -4.88 -0.80 18.38
CA ILE A 37 -4.34 -1.91 17.57
C ILE A 37 -2.81 -2.03 17.69
N THR A 38 -2.12 -0.94 18.05
CA THR A 38 -0.67 -0.92 18.26
C THR A 38 -0.25 -1.26 19.69
N THR A 39 -1.19 -1.54 20.59
CA THR A 39 -0.93 -1.82 22.00
C THR A 39 -1.03 -3.30 22.34
N ASP A 40 -0.56 -3.68 23.56
CA ASP A 40 -0.67 -5.06 24.05
C ASP A 40 -2.11 -5.47 24.35
N GLU A 41 -3.02 -4.51 24.52
CA GLU A 41 -4.43 -4.73 24.83
C GLU A 41 -5.33 -3.98 23.84
N PRO A 42 -5.47 -4.49 22.58
CA PRO A 42 -6.36 -3.88 21.62
C PRO A 42 -7.80 -3.90 22.09
N LEU A 43 -8.50 -2.79 21.89
CA LEU A 43 -9.92 -2.71 22.19
C LEU A 43 -10.73 -3.51 21.17
N ILE A 44 -11.90 -4.00 21.57
CA ILE A 44 -12.77 -4.81 20.70
C ILE A 44 -13.15 -4.11 19.37
N TYR A 45 -13.06 -2.79 19.32
CA TYR A 45 -13.34 -1.97 18.13
C TYR A 45 -12.07 -1.35 17.50
N SER A 46 -10.89 -1.85 17.87
CA SER A 46 -9.62 -1.39 17.26
C SER A 46 -9.46 -1.79 15.80
N GLY A 47 -10.28 -2.75 15.35
CA GLY A 47 -10.18 -3.31 14.00
C GLY A 47 -9.13 -4.41 13.87
N ASP A 48 -8.96 -4.89 12.64
CA ASP A 48 -8.04 -5.97 12.29
C ASP A 48 -6.78 -5.45 11.57
N PHE A 49 -6.82 -4.19 11.09
CA PHE A 49 -5.70 -3.53 10.43
C PHE A 49 -5.75 -2.01 10.62
N ALA A 50 -4.59 -1.37 10.56
CA ALA A 50 -4.48 0.08 10.61
C ALA A 50 -4.71 0.70 9.21
N SER A 51 -5.35 1.88 9.16
CA SER A 51 -5.64 2.58 7.91
C SER A 51 -5.06 3.99 7.91
N PRO A 52 -3.72 4.16 7.74
CA PRO A 52 -3.12 5.47 7.56
C PRO A 52 -3.67 6.15 6.31
N GLU A 53 -3.77 7.49 6.35
CA GLU A 53 -4.38 8.28 5.30
C GLU A 53 -3.35 9.15 4.59
N GLN A 54 -3.30 9.09 3.24
CA GLN A 54 -2.44 9.88 2.34
C GLN A 54 -0.93 9.68 2.52
N ILE A 55 -0.44 9.50 3.73
CA ILE A 55 0.98 9.42 4.07
C ILE A 55 1.34 7.98 4.43
N ILE A 56 2.36 7.46 3.75
CA ILE A 56 2.91 6.14 4.07
C ILE A 56 3.76 6.25 5.33
N PRO A 57 3.48 5.48 6.39
CA PRO A 57 4.32 5.47 7.58
C PRO A 57 5.78 5.16 7.24
N PRO A 58 6.76 5.87 7.82
CA PRO A 58 8.17 5.73 7.47
C PRO A 58 8.68 4.28 7.54
N ASN A 59 8.25 3.52 8.55
CA ASN A 59 8.66 2.14 8.80
C ASN A 59 7.50 1.12 8.70
N GLY A 60 6.39 1.49 8.01
CA GLY A 60 5.15 0.74 8.12
C GLY A 60 4.46 1.00 9.45
N VAL A 61 3.48 0.16 9.82
CA VAL A 61 2.82 0.22 11.13
C VAL A 61 3.30 -0.95 11.97
N CYS A 62 3.75 -0.65 13.19
CA CYS A 62 4.23 -1.64 14.14
C CYS A 62 3.51 -1.45 15.48
N ASP A 63 3.47 -2.51 16.27
CA ASP A 63 3.03 -2.44 17.66
C ASP A 63 4.10 -1.79 18.57
N ASN A 64 3.81 -1.69 19.86
CA ASN A 64 4.72 -1.13 20.85
C ASN A 64 5.97 -1.99 21.11
N LYS A 65 6.04 -3.20 20.55
CA LYS A 65 7.22 -4.10 20.60
C LYS A 65 8.05 -4.03 19.31
N GLY A 66 7.56 -3.28 18.30
CA GLY A 66 8.18 -3.18 16.99
C GLY A 66 7.77 -4.28 16.01
N GLU A 67 6.79 -5.12 16.36
CA GLU A 67 6.27 -6.15 15.46
C GLU A 67 5.32 -5.53 14.43
N PRO A 68 5.46 -5.89 13.15
CA PRO A 68 4.60 -5.36 12.09
C PRO A 68 3.13 -5.75 12.30
N ILE A 69 2.24 -4.78 12.16
CA ILE A 69 0.79 -5.00 12.13
C ILE A 69 0.27 -4.83 10.70
N PRO A 70 -0.80 -5.54 10.31
CA PRO A 70 -1.46 -5.32 9.02
C PRO A 70 -1.92 -3.86 8.88
N TRP A 71 -1.70 -3.27 7.71
CA TRP A 71 -2.14 -1.91 7.41
C TRP A 71 -2.43 -1.70 5.93
N GLU A 72 -3.27 -0.70 5.65
CA GLU A 72 -3.64 -0.32 4.30
C GLU A 72 -3.64 1.21 4.16
N LEU A 73 -2.81 1.73 3.27
CA LEU A 73 -2.84 3.14 2.92
C LEU A 73 -4.15 3.47 2.20
N CYS A 74 -4.90 4.43 2.71
CA CYS A 74 -6.00 5.04 1.99
C CYS A 74 -5.51 6.35 1.35
N ALA A 75 -5.55 6.44 0.01
CA ALA A 75 -5.04 7.59 -0.72
C ALA A 75 -5.94 8.01 -1.88
N THR A 76 -5.84 9.29 -2.28
CA THR A 76 -6.53 9.85 -3.44
C THR A 76 -5.64 9.90 -4.66
N MET A 77 -6.22 9.94 -5.85
CA MET A 77 -5.50 10.19 -7.10
C MET A 77 -5.11 11.66 -7.27
N ASN A 78 -5.94 12.57 -6.77
CA ASN A 78 -5.75 14.02 -6.77
C ASN A 78 -5.78 14.56 -5.34
N ASN A 79 -6.10 15.85 -5.14
CA ASN A 79 -6.11 16.47 -3.81
C ASN A 79 -7.44 16.30 -3.05
N HIS A 80 -8.46 15.67 -3.66
CA HIS A 80 -9.79 15.57 -3.09
C HIS A 80 -10.28 14.12 -3.01
N TRP A 81 -11.06 13.81 -1.96
CA TRP A 81 -11.71 12.51 -1.80
C TRP A 81 -12.94 12.38 -2.72
N GLY A 82 -13.73 13.42 -2.81
CA GLY A 82 -14.88 13.48 -3.71
C GLY A 82 -14.56 14.15 -5.04
N TYR A 83 -15.52 14.18 -5.94
CA TYR A 83 -15.42 14.89 -7.20
C TYR A 83 -15.19 16.39 -6.98
N CYS A 84 -14.20 16.94 -7.64
CA CYS A 84 -13.91 18.37 -7.65
C CYS A 84 -13.59 18.82 -9.08
N ASN A 85 -14.51 19.58 -9.69
CA ASN A 85 -14.40 20.02 -11.09
C ASN A 85 -13.21 20.96 -11.36
N PHE A 86 -12.60 21.50 -10.31
CA PHE A 86 -11.46 22.42 -10.42
C PHE A 86 -10.11 21.78 -10.09
N ASP A 87 -10.11 20.51 -9.66
CA ASP A 87 -8.88 19.79 -9.31
C ASP A 87 -8.45 18.88 -10.46
N HIS A 88 -7.49 19.35 -11.23
CA HIS A 88 -6.85 18.60 -12.32
C HIS A 88 -5.41 18.19 -11.96
N GLN A 89 -5.04 18.26 -10.67
CA GLN A 89 -3.70 17.87 -10.20
C GLN A 89 -3.68 16.41 -9.79
N TYR A 90 -3.55 15.55 -10.77
CA TYR A 90 -3.48 14.11 -10.56
C TYR A 90 -2.04 13.62 -10.34
N LYS A 91 -1.91 12.62 -9.47
CA LYS A 91 -0.66 11.85 -9.36
C LYS A 91 -0.45 11.05 -10.64
N THR A 92 0.78 11.00 -11.13
CA THR A 92 1.10 10.21 -12.33
C THR A 92 0.98 8.71 -12.05
N PRO A 93 0.76 7.86 -13.06
CA PRO A 93 0.80 6.39 -12.90
C PRO A 93 2.08 5.92 -12.21
N GLN A 94 3.23 6.48 -12.59
CA GLN A 94 4.52 6.17 -11.98
C GLN A 94 4.55 6.50 -10.47
N MET A 95 4.02 7.66 -10.06
CA MET A 95 3.92 8.02 -8.63
C MET A 95 3.05 7.03 -7.87
N LEU A 96 1.96 6.56 -8.46
CA LEU A 96 1.04 5.61 -7.84
C LEU A 96 1.65 4.21 -7.72
N VAL A 97 2.33 3.74 -8.77
CA VAL A 97 3.07 2.47 -8.74
C VAL A 97 4.17 2.52 -7.68
N ARG A 98 4.97 3.60 -7.61
CA ARG A 98 5.99 3.77 -6.55
C ARG A 98 5.37 3.75 -5.15
N LYS A 99 4.20 4.39 -4.98
CA LYS A 99 3.46 4.37 -3.73
C LYS A 99 3.01 2.95 -3.35
N LEU A 100 2.47 2.21 -4.31
CA LEU A 100 2.06 0.81 -4.13
C LEU A 100 3.25 -0.08 -3.73
N VAL A 101 4.35 0.00 -4.48
CA VAL A 101 5.58 -0.72 -4.16
C VAL A 101 6.10 -0.35 -2.77
N GLU A 102 6.05 0.93 -2.40
CA GLU A 102 6.47 1.37 -1.08
C GLU A 102 5.59 0.80 0.03
N CYS A 103 4.26 0.77 -0.15
CA CYS A 103 3.35 0.13 0.80
C CYS A 103 3.72 -1.34 0.98
N VAL A 104 3.84 -2.11 -0.10
CA VAL A 104 4.14 -3.54 -0.06
C VAL A 104 5.51 -3.79 0.57
N SER A 105 6.53 -3.00 0.22
CA SER A 105 7.88 -3.13 0.79
C SER A 105 7.94 -2.88 2.31
N LYS A 106 6.90 -2.27 2.87
CA LYS A 106 6.71 -2.00 4.31
C LYS A 106 5.63 -2.86 4.95
N GLY A 107 5.18 -3.92 4.25
CA GLY A 107 4.18 -4.87 4.76
C GLY A 107 2.74 -4.35 4.73
N GLY A 108 2.45 -3.32 3.94
CA GLY A 108 1.11 -2.74 3.81
C GLY A 108 0.46 -2.99 2.46
N ASN A 109 -0.82 -2.66 2.41
CA ASN A 109 -1.64 -2.62 1.20
C ASN A 109 -1.94 -1.16 0.82
N MET A 110 -2.59 -0.96 -0.32
CA MET A 110 -3.06 0.35 -0.74
C MET A 110 -4.46 0.27 -1.33
N ILE A 111 -5.35 1.13 -0.85
CA ILE A 111 -6.62 1.44 -1.49
C ILE A 111 -6.53 2.84 -2.12
N LEU A 112 -6.89 2.93 -3.39
CA LEU A 112 -6.82 4.17 -4.16
C LEU A 112 -8.22 4.66 -4.49
N ASN A 113 -8.55 5.84 -3.98
CA ASN A 113 -9.87 6.45 -4.12
C ASN A 113 -10.03 7.18 -5.46
N VAL A 114 -11.22 7.09 -6.02
CA VAL A 114 -11.73 7.94 -7.09
C VAL A 114 -12.94 8.73 -6.62
N GLY A 115 -13.12 9.96 -7.14
CA GLY A 115 -14.30 10.80 -6.86
C GLY A 115 -15.24 10.81 -8.05
N PRO A 116 -16.30 9.97 -8.11
CA PRO A 116 -17.30 10.01 -9.18
C PRO A 116 -18.05 11.33 -9.18
N ASP A 117 -18.47 11.79 -10.36
CA ASP A 117 -19.35 12.96 -10.52
C ASP A 117 -20.75 12.69 -9.95
N ALA A 118 -21.63 13.70 -9.99
CA ALA A 118 -23.02 13.58 -9.51
C ALA A 118 -23.87 12.57 -10.28
N ARG A 119 -23.42 12.09 -11.44
CA ARG A 119 -24.08 11.06 -12.24
C ARG A 119 -23.47 9.69 -12.05
N GLY A 120 -22.43 9.58 -11.22
CA GLY A 120 -21.69 8.35 -10.96
C GLY A 120 -20.58 8.06 -11.99
N ASN A 121 -20.25 8.99 -12.90
CA ASN A 121 -19.16 8.79 -13.85
C ASN A 121 -17.82 9.04 -13.17
N ILE A 122 -16.88 8.14 -13.42
CA ILE A 122 -15.49 8.32 -13.00
C ILE A 122 -14.79 9.28 -13.97
N PRO A 123 -14.06 10.30 -13.48
CA PRO A 123 -13.31 11.21 -14.34
C PRO A 123 -12.38 10.48 -15.31
N GLU A 124 -12.28 10.97 -16.52
CA GLU A 124 -11.50 10.30 -17.59
C GLU A 124 -10.03 10.20 -17.23
N GLU A 125 -9.46 11.22 -16.58
CA GLU A 125 -8.09 11.20 -16.06
C GLU A 125 -7.86 10.04 -15.12
N SER A 126 -8.81 9.76 -14.21
CA SER A 126 -8.73 8.62 -13.31
C SER A 126 -8.77 7.29 -14.05
N VAL A 127 -9.62 7.18 -15.09
CA VAL A 127 -9.72 5.97 -15.93
C VAL A 127 -8.42 5.72 -16.67
N GLN A 128 -7.83 6.77 -17.27
CA GLN A 128 -6.55 6.68 -17.98
C GLN A 128 -5.41 6.24 -17.04
N ILE A 129 -5.31 6.88 -15.88
CA ILE A 129 -4.30 6.54 -14.86
C ILE A 129 -4.44 5.08 -14.41
N PHE A 130 -5.65 4.62 -14.10
CA PHE A 130 -5.88 3.22 -13.71
C PHE A 130 -5.55 2.25 -14.84
N THR A 131 -5.84 2.63 -16.09
CA THR A 131 -5.49 1.81 -17.25
C THR A 131 -3.98 1.60 -17.36
N GLU A 132 -3.21 2.65 -17.15
CA GLU A 132 -1.72 2.55 -17.19
C GLU A 132 -1.17 1.78 -16.00
N VAL A 133 -1.66 2.03 -14.79
CA VAL A 133 -1.30 1.24 -13.60
C VAL A 133 -1.69 -0.24 -13.80
N GLY A 134 -2.86 -0.51 -14.39
CA GLY A 134 -3.32 -1.86 -14.72
C GLY A 134 -2.38 -2.59 -15.68
N LYS A 135 -1.94 -1.93 -16.76
CA LYS A 135 -0.95 -2.50 -17.69
C LYS A 135 0.39 -2.83 -17.00
N TRP A 136 0.82 -1.97 -16.08
CA TRP A 136 2.01 -2.26 -15.29
C TRP A 136 1.79 -3.48 -14.38
N MET A 137 0.63 -3.56 -13.71
CA MET A 137 0.26 -4.69 -12.86
C MET A 137 0.15 -6.01 -13.63
N GLU A 138 -0.33 -6.01 -14.87
CA GLU A 138 -0.37 -7.21 -15.73
C GLU A 138 1.01 -7.81 -15.93
N LYS A 139 2.05 -6.98 -16.07
CA LYS A 139 3.43 -7.41 -16.26
C LYS A 139 4.17 -7.73 -14.95
N ASN A 140 3.90 -6.95 -13.89
CA ASN A 140 4.71 -6.92 -12.68
C ASN A 140 3.96 -7.36 -11.41
N GLY A 141 2.69 -7.72 -11.53
CA GLY A 141 1.83 -8.02 -10.37
C GLY A 141 2.36 -9.13 -9.45
N GLU A 142 3.19 -10.05 -9.96
CA GLU A 142 3.81 -11.08 -9.12
C GLU A 142 4.76 -10.49 -8.06
N SER A 143 5.34 -9.32 -8.32
CA SER A 143 6.20 -8.58 -7.39
C SER A 143 5.43 -7.82 -6.32
N ILE A 144 4.10 -7.79 -6.43
CA ILE A 144 3.16 -7.08 -5.56
C ILE A 144 2.27 -8.09 -4.81
N TYR A 145 1.55 -8.96 -5.54
CA TYR A 145 0.58 -9.88 -4.94
C TYR A 145 1.23 -10.93 -4.04
N ALA A 146 0.79 -10.94 -2.78
CA ALA A 146 1.30 -11.79 -1.72
C ALA A 146 2.80 -11.58 -1.42
N CYS A 147 3.33 -10.42 -1.78
CA CYS A 147 4.64 -9.95 -1.35
C CYS A 147 4.54 -9.13 -0.05
N GLY A 148 5.67 -8.92 0.58
CA GLY A 148 5.78 -8.14 1.80
C GLY A 148 7.20 -7.60 1.99
N ILE A 149 7.53 -7.33 3.25
CA ILE A 149 8.83 -6.78 3.66
C ILE A 149 9.95 -7.74 3.25
N SER A 150 10.97 -7.18 2.61
CA SER A 150 12.20 -7.92 2.34
C SER A 150 13.09 -8.00 3.58
N LYS A 151 13.81 -9.11 3.72
CA LYS A 151 14.87 -9.27 4.75
C LYS A 151 16.12 -8.42 4.48
N PHE A 152 16.20 -7.77 3.32
CA PHE A 152 17.32 -6.92 2.93
C PHE A 152 16.94 -5.45 3.14
N GLU A 153 17.95 -4.66 3.52
CA GLU A 153 17.79 -3.23 3.68
C GLU A 153 17.39 -2.56 2.37
N LYS A 154 16.63 -1.47 2.50
CA LYS A 154 16.21 -0.65 1.37
C LYS A 154 17.44 -0.13 0.60
N PRO A 155 17.54 -0.38 -0.71
CA PRO A 155 18.59 0.21 -1.53
C PRO A 155 18.32 1.70 -1.81
N GLU A 156 19.36 2.47 -2.11
CA GLU A 156 19.22 3.89 -2.49
C GLU A 156 18.45 4.06 -3.79
N TRP A 157 18.65 3.15 -4.73
CA TRP A 157 18.08 3.22 -6.08
C TRP A 157 16.60 2.74 -6.17
N GLY A 158 15.98 2.26 -5.08
CA GLY A 158 14.59 1.77 -5.15
C GLY A 158 14.09 1.05 -3.92
N ARG A 159 13.43 -0.08 -4.14
CA ARG A 159 12.81 -0.92 -3.09
C ARG A 159 12.99 -2.41 -3.39
N TYR A 160 12.92 -3.21 -2.34
CA TYR A 160 12.73 -4.65 -2.42
C TYR A 160 11.33 -5.03 -1.92
N THR A 161 10.67 -5.94 -2.64
CA THR A 161 9.55 -6.73 -2.10
C THR A 161 9.95 -8.19 -2.11
N GLN A 162 9.34 -8.99 -1.24
CA GLN A 162 9.74 -10.39 -1.09
C GLN A 162 8.52 -11.31 -0.97
N LYS A 163 8.59 -12.45 -1.65
CA LYS A 163 7.62 -13.54 -1.56
C LYS A 163 8.35 -14.86 -1.33
N GLY A 164 8.30 -15.39 -0.12
CA GLY A 164 9.07 -16.56 0.25
C GLY A 164 10.58 -16.33 0.03
N ASN A 165 11.19 -17.09 -0.85
CA ASN A 165 12.61 -16.95 -1.20
C ASN A 165 12.87 -16.05 -2.43
N THR A 166 11.84 -15.56 -3.08
CA THR A 166 11.96 -14.68 -4.24
C THR A 166 11.99 -13.22 -3.79
N ILE A 167 12.96 -12.47 -4.30
CA ILE A 167 13.13 -11.04 -4.05
C ILE A 167 12.94 -10.32 -5.36
N TYR A 168 12.10 -9.30 -5.34
CA TYR A 168 11.85 -8.41 -6.47
C TYR A 168 12.51 -7.07 -6.19
N ALA A 169 13.35 -6.63 -7.13
CA ALA A 169 14.05 -5.34 -7.08
C ALA A 169 13.30 -4.33 -7.96
N HIS A 170 12.72 -3.33 -7.33
CA HIS A 170 12.04 -2.23 -8.00
C HIS A 170 13.01 -1.06 -8.14
N VAL A 171 13.50 -0.85 -9.36
CA VAL A 171 14.51 0.17 -9.66
C VAL A 171 13.83 1.50 -10.00
N TYR A 172 13.96 2.49 -9.13
CA TYR A 172 13.40 3.83 -9.34
C TYR A 172 14.36 4.74 -10.09
N GLU A 173 15.65 4.53 -9.87
CA GLU A 173 16.72 5.29 -10.50
C GLU A 173 17.81 4.34 -10.94
N THR A 174 18.10 4.34 -12.23
CA THR A 174 19.19 3.50 -12.77
C THR A 174 20.54 4.11 -12.38
N PRO A 175 21.35 3.43 -11.57
CA PRO A 175 22.66 3.94 -11.20
C PRO A 175 23.61 3.95 -12.40
N LEU A 176 24.62 4.79 -12.34
CA LEU A 176 25.71 4.76 -13.30
C LEU A 176 26.55 3.50 -13.05
N GLY A 177 26.59 2.61 -14.04
CA GLY A 177 27.31 1.34 -13.96
C GLY A 177 26.44 0.18 -13.48
N ALA A 178 27.01 -0.73 -12.69
CA ALA A 178 26.32 -1.92 -12.22
C ALA A 178 25.32 -1.59 -11.10
N LEU A 179 24.17 -2.22 -11.11
CA LEU A 179 23.17 -2.12 -10.04
C LEU A 179 23.69 -2.85 -8.77
N PRO A 180 23.99 -2.13 -7.68
CA PRO A 180 24.49 -2.78 -6.46
C PRO A 180 23.36 -3.46 -5.69
N LEU A 181 23.47 -4.77 -5.47
CA LEU A 181 22.53 -5.54 -4.68
C LEU A 181 23.13 -5.78 -3.28
N TYR A 182 22.97 -4.79 -2.40
CA TYR A 182 23.54 -4.84 -1.06
C TYR A 182 22.97 -5.98 -0.22
N GLY A 183 23.86 -6.69 0.48
CA GLY A 183 23.50 -7.79 1.36
C GLY A 183 23.10 -9.10 0.66
N ILE A 184 23.05 -9.11 -0.66
CA ILE A 184 22.73 -10.28 -1.46
C ILE A 184 24.03 -10.79 -2.09
N GLY A 185 24.63 -11.82 -1.50
CA GLY A 185 25.87 -12.42 -2.04
C GLY A 185 25.60 -13.24 -3.32
N PRO A 186 26.61 -13.41 -4.18
CA PRO A 186 26.48 -14.14 -5.45
C PRO A 186 26.06 -15.61 -5.26
N ASP A 187 26.39 -16.19 -4.11
CA ASP A 187 26.02 -17.56 -3.69
C ASP A 187 24.53 -17.71 -3.35
N LYS A 188 23.80 -16.61 -3.23
CA LYS A 188 22.37 -16.57 -2.92
C LYS A 188 21.47 -16.47 -4.15
N PHE A 189 22.05 -16.29 -5.32
CA PHE A 189 21.29 -16.27 -6.58
C PHE A 189 21.27 -17.66 -7.21
N CYS A 190 20.06 -18.20 -7.35
CA CYS A 190 19.82 -19.35 -8.21
C CYS A 190 19.51 -18.91 -9.64
N LEU A 191 18.87 -17.75 -9.80
CA LEU A 191 18.41 -17.24 -11.09
C LEU A 191 18.11 -15.73 -10.97
N LEU A 192 18.60 -14.96 -11.94
CA LEU A 192 18.30 -13.55 -12.10
C LEU A 192 17.51 -13.37 -13.39
N TYR A 193 16.26 -12.94 -13.26
CA TYR A 193 15.47 -12.47 -14.40
C TYR A 193 15.55 -10.95 -14.46
N THR A 194 15.89 -10.42 -15.63
CA THR A 194 15.68 -9.01 -15.96
C THR A 194 14.50 -8.99 -16.93
N SER A 195 13.41 -8.34 -16.60
CA SER A 195 12.43 -7.99 -17.61
C SER A 195 13.00 -6.90 -18.47
N ASP A 196 13.12 -7.09 -19.77
CA ASP A 196 13.33 -5.99 -20.71
C ASP A 196 12.15 -5.05 -20.61
N ALA A 197 12.32 -4.01 -19.84
CA ALA A 197 11.44 -2.85 -19.85
C ALA A 197 11.82 -1.96 -21.04
N ALA A 198 11.95 -2.57 -22.21
CA ALA A 198 11.95 -1.86 -23.45
C ALA A 198 10.49 -1.60 -23.79
N ASP A 199 10.18 -0.35 -23.89
CA ASP A 199 8.98 0.34 -24.33
C ASP A 199 7.98 0.75 -23.23
N ASP A 200 8.05 2.05 -22.96
CA ASP A 200 7.04 3.02 -22.52
C ASP A 200 6.68 3.19 -21.04
N MET A 201 7.20 2.47 -20.13
CA MET A 201 7.42 3.00 -18.77
C MET A 201 8.75 2.45 -18.27
N GLN A 202 9.80 3.25 -18.44
CA GLN A 202 11.10 2.93 -17.85
C GLN A 202 10.90 2.56 -16.39
N CYS A 203 11.51 1.47 -16.00
CA CYS A 203 11.51 0.86 -14.69
C CYS A 203 11.17 1.84 -13.57
N VAL A 204 10.06 1.60 -12.97
CA VAL A 204 9.69 2.32 -11.76
C VAL A 204 10.61 1.94 -10.64
#